data_5c2007e7a4d29654c70f1d3e16312e8f
#
_entry.id   5c2007e7a4d29654c70f1d3e16312e8f
#
_cell.length_a   1.000
_cell.length_b   1.000
_cell.length_c   1.000
_cell.angle_alpha   90.00
_cell.angle_beta   90.00
_cell.angle_gamma   90.00
#
_symmetry.space_group_name_H-M   'P 1'
#
loop_
_entity.id
_entity.type
_entity.pdbx_description
1 polymer ?
#
loop_
_entity_poly.entity_id
_entity_poly.type
_entity_poly.pdbx_seq_one_letter_code
_entity_poly.pdbx_strand_id
1 'polypeptide(L)'
;MSLLARRALIRALFLILLPATSVAGTRPTHEYDLKAAFMFHFAQFVEWPPEALPDRNTPLTIGILGEDPFGKTLDDIVANEAVRGHRLLVRRFQNVDQVDSCHILFISPSESRHLESILSHLDRRSVLTVGDTKDFAQRSGIIGFVITQKRLRLAVNLAAANAARLRISSKLLRQSEIVGPLRVQE
;
A
#
# COMPACT_ATOMS: atom_id res chain seq x y z
N MET A 1 80.22 -8.37 -0.40
CA MET A 1 79.29 -7.50 0.33
C MET A 1 77.97 -7.52 -0.41
N SER A 2 77.13 -8.06 0.04
CA SER A 2 76.14 -9.11 0.28
C SER A 2 74.79 -8.66 -0.30
N LEU A 3 74.37 -9.44 -1.22
CA LEU A 3 73.04 -9.36 -1.95
C LEU A 3 71.83 -9.67 -1.03
N LEU A 4 72.00 -9.66 0.30
CA LEU A 4 71.00 -10.10 1.26
C LEU A 4 70.16 -8.96 1.87
N ALA A 5 70.42 -7.68 1.56
CA ALA A 5 69.73 -6.53 2.17
C ALA A 5 68.55 -5.99 1.31
N ARG A 6 68.26 -6.56 0.14
CA ARG A 6 67.15 -6.06 -0.76
C ARG A 6 65.86 -6.87 -0.74
N ARG A 7 65.79 -7.95 0.08
CA ARG A 7 64.60 -8.84 0.10
C ARG A 7 63.63 -8.62 1.27
N ALA A 8 63.89 -7.66 2.15
CA ALA A 8 63.10 -7.43 3.37
C ALA A 8 62.04 -6.30 3.25
N LEU A 9 61.91 -5.62 2.13
CA LEU A 9 61.01 -4.43 2.02
C LEU A 9 59.77 -4.60 1.14
N ILE A 10 59.42 -5.85 0.74
CA ILE A 10 58.24 -6.09 -0.12
C ILE A 10 57.19 -6.93 0.62
N ARG A 11 57.24 -7.01 1.95
CA ARG A 11 56.28 -7.85 2.70
C ARG A 11 55.31 -7.10 3.61
N ALA A 12 55.01 -5.86 3.37
CA ALA A 12 54.13 -5.10 4.27
C ALA A 12 53.18 -4.16 3.53
N LEU A 13 52.48 -4.59 2.48
CA LEU A 13 51.31 -3.86 1.99
C LEU A 13 50.36 -4.78 1.25
N PHE A 14 49.94 -5.87 1.93
CA PHE A 14 48.72 -6.56 1.55
C PHE A 14 47.60 -5.98 2.42
N LEU A 15 47.17 -4.75 2.05
CA LEU A 15 45.98 -4.12 2.61
C LEU A 15 44.80 -4.98 2.19
N ILE A 16 44.28 -5.75 3.13
CA ILE A 16 43.07 -6.56 2.97
C ILE A 16 41.93 -5.59 2.67
N LEU A 17 41.62 -5.44 1.40
CA LEU A 17 40.38 -4.81 0.93
C LEU A 17 39.26 -5.81 1.23
N LEU A 18 38.72 -5.77 2.45
CA LEU A 18 37.49 -6.45 2.79
C LEU A 18 36.39 -5.84 1.93
N PRO A 19 35.73 -6.60 1.08
CA PRO A 19 34.50 -6.09 0.42
C PRO A 19 33.51 -5.80 1.54
N ALA A 20 33.13 -4.53 1.68
CA ALA A 20 31.97 -4.14 2.45
C ALA A 20 30.76 -4.83 1.78
N THR A 21 30.39 -6.00 2.27
CA THR A 21 29.12 -6.62 1.94
C THR A 21 28.05 -5.67 2.49
N SER A 22 27.54 -4.80 1.64
CA SER A 22 26.29 -4.11 1.88
C SER A 22 25.26 -5.19 2.15
N VAL A 23 24.91 -5.38 3.41
CA VAL A 23 23.68 -6.07 3.79
C VAL A 23 22.58 -5.19 3.24
N ALA A 24 22.19 -5.44 2.00
CA ALA A 24 20.93 -4.96 1.47
C ALA A 24 19.86 -5.51 2.41
N GLY A 25 19.35 -4.64 3.28
CA GLY A 25 18.24 -4.98 4.14
C GLY A 25 17.18 -5.60 3.26
N THR A 26 16.81 -6.83 3.54
CA THR A 26 15.68 -7.50 2.90
C THR A 26 14.46 -6.64 3.16
N ARG A 27 14.17 -5.76 2.19
CA ARG A 27 12.90 -5.05 2.15
C ARG A 27 11.81 -6.11 2.19
N PRO A 28 10.68 -5.85 2.83
CA PRO A 28 9.59 -6.79 2.94
C PRO A 28 8.86 -6.95 1.59
N THR A 29 9.57 -7.39 0.56
CA THR A 29 9.00 -7.67 -0.77
C THR A 29 7.78 -8.57 -0.61
N HIS A 30 7.88 -9.56 0.25
CA HIS A 30 6.79 -10.50 0.50
C HIS A 30 5.58 -9.89 1.23
N GLU A 31 5.76 -8.84 2.03
CA GLU A 31 4.64 -8.13 2.70
C GLU A 31 3.81 -7.34 1.69
N TYR A 32 4.47 -6.57 0.82
CA TYR A 32 3.77 -5.78 -0.20
C TYR A 32 3.21 -6.64 -1.33
N ASP A 33 3.79 -7.81 -1.63
CA ASP A 33 3.18 -8.79 -2.52
C ASP A 33 1.83 -9.28 -1.96
N LEU A 34 1.78 -9.57 -0.65
CA LEU A 34 0.53 -9.95 0.01
C LEU A 34 -0.48 -8.80 0.04
N LYS A 35 -0.04 -7.57 0.34
CA LYS A 35 -0.90 -6.38 0.31
C LYS A 35 -1.44 -6.12 -1.11
N ALA A 36 -0.62 -6.33 -2.16
CA ALA A 36 -1.05 -6.21 -3.56
C ALA A 36 -2.18 -7.21 -3.89
N ALA A 37 -2.07 -8.46 -3.44
CA ALA A 37 -3.14 -9.43 -3.58
C ALA A 37 -4.42 -9.00 -2.85
N PHE A 38 -4.32 -8.39 -1.66
CA PHE A 38 -5.47 -7.82 -0.96
C PHE A 38 -6.09 -6.66 -1.73
N MET A 39 -5.31 -5.79 -2.37
CA MET A 39 -5.84 -4.69 -3.20
C MET A 39 -6.74 -5.23 -4.32
N PHE A 40 -6.34 -6.32 -4.97
CA PHE A 40 -7.17 -7.03 -5.95
C PHE A 40 -8.42 -7.63 -5.31
N HIS A 41 -8.29 -8.28 -4.15
CA HIS A 41 -9.45 -8.85 -3.44
C HIS A 41 -10.47 -7.79 -3.00
N PHE A 42 -10.02 -6.60 -2.64
CA PHE A 42 -10.95 -5.51 -2.31
C PHE A 42 -11.87 -5.17 -3.49
N ALA A 43 -11.35 -5.19 -4.73
CA ALA A 43 -12.18 -5.01 -5.91
C ALA A 43 -13.32 -6.04 -6.01
N GLN A 44 -13.10 -7.26 -5.54
CA GLN A 44 -14.10 -8.34 -5.56
C GLN A 44 -15.11 -8.26 -4.41
N PHE A 45 -14.70 -7.77 -3.23
CA PHE A 45 -15.49 -7.82 -2.00
C PHE A 45 -16.10 -6.48 -1.56
N VAL A 46 -15.86 -5.42 -2.33
CA VAL A 46 -16.50 -4.12 -2.12
C VAL A 46 -17.46 -3.83 -3.26
N GLU A 47 -18.57 -3.19 -2.95
CA GLU A 47 -19.56 -2.73 -3.92
C GLU A 47 -19.58 -1.22 -3.91
N TRP A 48 -19.46 -0.65 -5.11
CA TRP A 48 -19.57 0.78 -5.38
C TRP A 48 -21.02 1.14 -5.77
N PRO A 49 -21.45 2.37 -5.50
CA PRO A 49 -22.73 2.83 -6.00
C PRO A 49 -22.71 2.92 -7.55
N PRO A 50 -23.87 2.78 -8.22
CA PRO A 50 -23.95 2.76 -9.69
C PRO A 50 -23.30 3.98 -10.36
N GLU A 51 -23.30 5.12 -9.70
CA GLU A 51 -22.73 6.36 -10.23
C GLU A 51 -21.21 6.31 -10.33
N ALA A 52 -20.55 5.50 -9.50
CA ALA A 52 -19.09 5.32 -9.54
C ALA A 52 -18.66 4.36 -10.67
N LEU A 53 -19.51 3.39 -11.03
CA LEU A 53 -19.28 2.40 -12.09
C LEU A 53 -20.53 2.33 -12.98
N PRO A 54 -20.80 3.38 -13.79
CA PRO A 54 -22.07 3.53 -14.50
C PRO A 54 -22.29 2.50 -15.62
N ASP A 55 -21.22 2.01 -16.22
CA ASP A 55 -21.29 1.02 -17.31
C ASP A 55 -20.06 0.09 -17.28
N ARG A 56 -20.16 -1.02 -18.03
CA ARG A 56 -19.09 -2.04 -18.09
C ARG A 56 -17.79 -1.56 -18.76
N ASN A 57 -17.83 -0.46 -19.50
CA ASN A 57 -16.65 0.11 -20.13
C ASN A 57 -15.86 0.97 -19.14
N THR A 58 -16.50 1.43 -18.06
CA THR A 58 -15.84 2.16 -16.98
C THR A 58 -14.89 1.21 -16.24
N PRO A 59 -13.57 1.45 -16.27
CA PRO A 59 -12.63 0.59 -15.57
C PRO A 59 -12.73 0.79 -14.06
N LEU A 60 -12.51 -0.28 -13.28
CA LEU A 60 -12.29 -0.19 -11.87
C LEU A 60 -10.81 0.16 -11.61
N THR A 61 -10.56 1.37 -11.18
CA THR A 61 -9.20 1.90 -11.01
C THR A 61 -8.70 1.72 -9.59
N ILE A 62 -7.53 1.10 -9.45
CA ILE A 62 -6.75 1.02 -8.22
C ILE A 62 -5.66 2.11 -8.30
N GLY A 63 -5.72 3.06 -7.39
CA GLY A 63 -4.76 4.16 -7.29
C GLY A 63 -3.72 3.93 -6.20
N ILE A 64 -2.54 4.48 -6.40
CA ILE A 64 -1.49 4.59 -5.39
C ILE A 64 -1.15 6.07 -5.28
N LEU A 65 -1.27 6.63 -4.08
CA LEU A 65 -0.91 8.03 -3.79
C LEU A 65 0.39 8.06 -3.00
N GLY A 66 1.37 8.82 -3.49
CA GLY A 66 2.71 8.92 -2.96
C GLY A 66 3.67 7.86 -3.52
N GLU A 67 4.69 7.48 -2.75
CA GLU A 67 5.66 6.46 -3.15
C GLU A 67 4.98 5.10 -3.34
N ASP A 68 5.24 4.44 -4.47
CA ASP A 68 4.68 3.12 -4.79
C ASP A 68 5.52 2.00 -4.14
N PRO A 69 4.99 1.30 -3.13
CA PRO A 69 5.69 0.18 -2.51
C PRO A 69 5.46 -1.16 -3.23
N PHE A 70 4.50 -1.23 -4.15
CA PHE A 70 4.11 -2.46 -4.86
C PHE A 70 4.93 -2.69 -6.12
N GLY A 71 5.39 -1.60 -6.75
CA GLY A 71 6.10 -1.67 -8.02
C GLY A 71 5.28 -2.42 -9.06
N LYS A 72 5.94 -3.33 -9.79
CA LYS A 72 5.31 -4.11 -10.86
C LYS A 72 4.36 -5.21 -10.36
N THR A 73 4.47 -5.65 -9.11
CA THR A 73 3.67 -6.75 -8.57
C THR A 73 2.17 -6.49 -8.68
N LEU A 74 1.73 -5.26 -8.34
CA LEU A 74 0.31 -4.90 -8.43
C LEU A 74 -0.17 -4.86 -9.89
N ASP A 75 0.64 -4.32 -10.80
CA ASP A 75 0.31 -4.32 -12.23
C ASP A 75 0.16 -5.74 -12.77
N ASP A 76 1.08 -6.65 -12.41
CA ASP A 76 1.05 -8.04 -12.87
C ASP A 76 -0.17 -8.81 -12.31
N ILE A 77 -0.57 -8.55 -11.07
CA ILE A 77 -1.76 -9.17 -10.45
C ILE A 77 -3.04 -8.74 -11.16
N VAL A 78 -3.16 -7.48 -11.57
CA VAL A 78 -4.39 -6.98 -12.20
C VAL A 78 -4.38 -7.07 -13.72
N ALA A 79 -3.25 -7.44 -14.32
CA ALA A 79 -3.11 -7.53 -15.77
C ALA A 79 -4.16 -8.49 -16.36
N ASN A 80 -4.96 -7.99 -17.30
CA ASN A 80 -6.04 -8.72 -17.95
C ASN A 80 -7.18 -9.21 -17.04
N GLU A 81 -7.19 -8.78 -15.78
CA GLU A 81 -8.24 -9.13 -14.84
C GLU A 81 -9.46 -8.20 -14.99
N ALA A 82 -10.63 -8.74 -14.68
CA ALA A 82 -11.88 -7.99 -14.63
C ALA A 82 -12.73 -8.44 -13.44
N VAL A 83 -13.37 -7.49 -12.79
CA VAL A 83 -14.29 -7.75 -11.67
C VAL A 83 -15.66 -7.25 -12.04
N ARG A 84 -16.67 -8.12 -12.02
CA ARG A 84 -18.06 -7.84 -12.41
C ARG A 84 -18.19 -7.22 -13.81
N GLY A 85 -17.24 -7.53 -14.71
CA GLY A 85 -17.19 -7.02 -16.08
C GLY A 85 -16.42 -5.71 -16.26
N HIS A 86 -15.95 -5.10 -15.19
CA HIS A 86 -15.07 -3.91 -15.23
C HIS A 86 -13.62 -4.34 -15.28
N ARG A 87 -12.86 -3.88 -16.28
CA ARG A 87 -11.41 -4.09 -16.36
C ARG A 87 -10.70 -3.39 -15.22
N LEU A 88 -9.67 -4.00 -14.67
CA LEU A 88 -8.86 -3.38 -13.64
C LEU A 88 -7.75 -2.53 -14.26
N LEU A 89 -7.49 -1.37 -13.67
CA LEU A 89 -6.37 -0.49 -14.03
C LEU A 89 -5.63 -0.04 -12.77
N VAL A 90 -4.30 0.07 -12.86
CA VAL A 90 -3.48 0.69 -11.82
C VAL A 90 -3.09 2.10 -12.27
N ARG A 91 -3.22 3.08 -11.38
CA ARG A 91 -2.76 4.46 -11.58
C ARG A 91 -1.95 4.94 -10.39
N ARG A 92 -0.96 5.76 -10.64
CA ARG A 92 -0.08 6.36 -9.64
C ARG A 92 -0.28 7.87 -9.62
N PHE A 93 -0.47 8.43 -8.43
CA PHE A 93 -0.77 9.84 -8.21
C PHE A 93 0.29 10.45 -7.30
N GLN A 94 0.75 11.66 -7.66
CA GLN A 94 1.71 12.42 -6.86
C GLN A 94 1.03 13.30 -5.80
N ASN A 95 -0.21 13.69 -6.06
CA ASN A 95 -1.02 14.45 -5.11
C ASN A 95 -2.50 14.07 -5.22
N VAL A 96 -3.27 14.41 -4.18
CA VAL A 96 -4.68 14.03 -4.06
C VAL A 96 -5.57 14.73 -5.08
N ASP A 97 -5.20 15.90 -5.58
CA ASP A 97 -5.99 16.66 -6.58
C ASP A 97 -6.04 15.94 -7.94
N GLN A 98 -5.10 15.03 -8.18
CA GLN A 98 -5.06 14.19 -9.40
C GLN A 98 -5.98 12.96 -9.31
N VAL A 99 -6.54 12.69 -8.12
CA VAL A 99 -7.38 11.50 -7.87
C VAL A 99 -8.80 11.77 -8.33
N ASP A 100 -9.06 11.68 -9.65
CA ASP A 100 -10.40 11.93 -10.23
C ASP A 100 -11.26 10.67 -10.28
N SER A 101 -10.85 9.69 -11.07
CA SER A 101 -11.58 8.46 -11.35
C SER A 101 -10.89 7.28 -10.68
N CYS A 102 -10.89 7.24 -9.35
CA CYS A 102 -10.27 6.19 -8.56
C CYS A 102 -11.33 5.50 -7.70
N HIS A 103 -11.28 4.18 -7.62
CA HIS A 103 -12.24 3.36 -6.87
C HIS A 103 -11.61 2.80 -5.60
N ILE A 104 -10.35 2.37 -5.67
CA ILE A 104 -9.54 1.93 -4.52
C ILE A 104 -8.29 2.80 -4.51
N LEU A 105 -8.01 3.48 -3.41
CA LEU A 105 -6.83 4.31 -3.27
C LEU A 105 -5.97 3.83 -2.11
N PHE A 106 -4.80 3.32 -2.43
CA PHE A 106 -3.77 3.10 -1.43
C PHE A 106 -3.05 4.41 -1.14
N ILE A 107 -3.05 4.82 0.11
CA ILE A 107 -2.33 6.01 0.59
C ILE A 107 -1.04 5.52 1.24
N SER A 108 0.07 5.81 0.57
CA SER A 108 1.40 5.37 0.99
C SER A 108 1.82 6.00 2.33
N PRO A 109 2.65 5.32 3.13
CA PRO A 109 3.27 5.91 4.31
C PRO A 109 4.05 7.21 4.05
N SER A 110 4.52 7.44 2.83
CA SER A 110 5.14 8.71 2.41
C SER A 110 4.20 9.91 2.63
N GLU A 111 2.87 9.67 2.55
CA GLU A 111 1.83 10.68 2.73
C GLU A 111 1.31 10.78 4.17
N SER A 112 1.93 10.11 5.13
CA SER A 112 1.45 10.03 6.52
C SER A 112 1.27 11.40 7.21
N ARG A 113 2.04 12.41 6.81
CA ARG A 113 1.95 13.79 7.33
C ARG A 113 0.75 14.54 6.78
N HIS A 114 0.24 14.15 5.62
CA HIS A 114 -0.88 14.79 4.93
C HIS A 114 -2.16 13.95 5.01
N LEU A 115 -2.15 12.85 5.78
CA LEU A 115 -3.22 11.86 5.79
C LEU A 115 -4.60 12.46 6.08
N GLU A 116 -4.73 13.31 7.10
CA GLU A 116 -6.01 13.93 7.46
C GLU A 116 -6.53 14.85 6.35
N SER A 117 -5.65 15.64 5.74
CA SER A 117 -5.98 16.51 4.61
C SER A 117 -6.43 15.70 3.40
N ILE A 118 -5.73 14.61 3.08
CA ILE A 118 -6.07 13.70 1.99
C ILE A 118 -7.44 13.06 2.22
N LEU A 119 -7.68 12.51 3.42
CA LEU A 119 -8.95 11.88 3.76
C LEU A 119 -10.11 12.87 3.75
N SER A 120 -9.89 14.11 4.21
CA SER A 120 -10.87 15.18 4.13
C SER A 120 -11.20 15.58 2.68
N HIS A 121 -10.21 15.63 1.78
CA HIS A 121 -10.41 15.89 0.36
C HIS A 121 -11.25 14.79 -0.32
N LEU A 122 -11.13 13.55 0.15
CA LEU A 122 -11.85 12.39 -0.37
C LEU A 122 -13.19 12.15 0.34
N ASP A 123 -13.56 12.98 1.33
CA ASP A 123 -14.82 12.80 2.06
C ASP A 123 -16.01 12.74 1.11
N ARG A 124 -16.94 11.81 1.39
CA ARG A 124 -18.15 11.53 0.58
C ARG A 124 -17.90 11.14 -0.88
N ARG A 125 -16.65 10.97 -1.31
CA ARG A 125 -16.35 10.36 -2.60
C ARG A 125 -16.41 8.83 -2.45
N SER A 126 -16.93 8.14 -3.48
CA SER A 126 -17.04 6.67 -3.46
C SER A 126 -15.69 6.01 -3.74
N VAL A 127 -14.69 6.33 -2.91
CA VAL A 127 -13.32 5.81 -2.99
C VAL A 127 -13.03 4.97 -1.75
N LEU A 128 -12.65 3.71 -1.96
CA LEU A 128 -12.15 2.85 -0.89
C LEU A 128 -10.73 3.27 -0.54
N THR A 129 -10.56 3.98 0.57
CA THR A 129 -9.23 4.36 1.05
C THR A 129 -8.59 3.20 1.80
N VAL A 130 -7.34 2.88 1.44
CA VAL A 130 -6.54 1.79 2.01
C VAL A 130 -5.18 2.35 2.41
N GLY A 131 -4.64 1.93 3.53
CA GLY A 131 -3.30 2.34 3.96
C GLY A 131 -2.70 1.40 4.99
N ASP A 132 -1.42 1.57 5.26
CA ASP A 132 -0.68 0.83 6.28
C ASP A 132 0.06 1.73 7.28
N THR A 133 -0.27 3.02 7.25
CA THR A 133 0.12 3.95 8.31
C THR A 133 -0.57 3.53 9.62
N LYS A 134 0.13 3.69 10.74
CA LYS A 134 -0.40 3.36 12.06
C LYS A 134 -1.78 4.01 12.27
N ASP A 135 -2.71 3.22 12.80
CA ASP A 135 -4.08 3.64 13.13
C ASP A 135 -4.87 4.24 11.94
N PHE A 136 -4.52 3.84 10.69
CA PHE A 136 -5.11 4.37 9.48
C PHE A 136 -6.64 4.37 9.48
N ALA A 137 -7.25 3.24 9.85
CA ALA A 137 -8.70 3.11 9.87
C ALA A 137 -9.35 3.91 11.03
N GLN A 138 -8.67 4.03 12.16
CA GLN A 138 -9.12 4.87 13.29
C GLN A 138 -8.99 6.37 12.99
N ARG A 139 -8.05 6.75 12.10
CA ARG A 139 -7.84 8.12 11.59
C ARG A 139 -8.72 8.45 10.38
N SER A 140 -9.90 7.82 10.29
CA SER A 140 -10.90 8.02 9.23
C SER A 140 -10.60 7.40 7.86
N GLY A 141 -9.54 6.62 7.71
CA GLY A 141 -9.39 5.72 6.57
C GLY A 141 -10.40 4.58 6.62
N ILE A 142 -10.63 3.89 5.50
CA ILE A 142 -11.63 2.80 5.47
C ILE A 142 -10.99 1.46 5.82
N ILE A 143 -9.90 1.06 5.18
CA ILE A 143 -9.21 -0.20 5.46
C ILE A 143 -7.76 0.07 5.82
N GLY A 144 -7.34 -0.33 7.02
CA GLY A 144 -5.95 -0.31 7.46
C GLY A 144 -5.32 -1.69 7.41
N PHE A 145 -4.13 -1.81 6.83
CA PHE A 145 -3.27 -2.97 7.00
C PHE A 145 -2.55 -2.87 8.34
N VAL A 146 -2.66 -3.92 9.15
CA VAL A 146 -2.04 -3.98 10.50
C VAL A 146 -1.21 -5.25 10.60
N ILE A 147 0.04 -5.12 11.05
CA ILE A 147 0.89 -6.28 11.36
C ILE A 147 0.75 -6.60 12.85
N THR A 148 0.15 -7.73 13.16
CA THR A 148 0.03 -8.24 14.53
C THR A 148 0.60 -9.65 14.61
N GLN A 149 1.54 -9.89 15.53
CA GLN A 149 2.20 -11.20 15.68
C GLN A 149 2.77 -11.74 14.37
N LYS A 150 3.41 -10.87 13.58
CA LYS A 150 3.98 -11.19 12.25
C LYS A 150 2.94 -11.66 11.22
N ARG A 151 1.67 -11.34 11.42
CA ARG A 151 0.58 -11.65 10.49
C ARG A 151 -0.08 -10.36 10.02
N LEU A 152 -0.35 -10.29 8.72
CA LEU A 152 -1.14 -9.21 8.15
C LEU A 152 -2.61 -9.38 8.54
N ARG A 153 -3.19 -8.32 9.09
CA ARG A 153 -4.59 -8.20 9.49
C ARG A 153 -5.19 -6.97 8.82
N LEU A 154 -6.52 -6.93 8.79
CA LEU A 154 -7.26 -5.78 8.29
C LEU A 154 -8.02 -5.13 9.43
N ALA A 155 -7.87 -3.83 9.58
CA ALA A 155 -8.73 -3.00 10.41
C ALA A 155 -9.71 -2.27 9.49
N VAL A 156 -11.01 -2.34 9.75
CA VAL A 156 -12.06 -1.78 8.89
C VAL A 156 -12.92 -0.78 9.66
N ASN A 157 -12.98 0.44 9.15
CA ASN A 157 -13.87 1.50 9.64
C ASN A 157 -15.17 1.49 8.81
N LEU A 158 -16.22 0.86 9.36
CA LEU A 158 -17.51 0.78 8.68
C LEU A 158 -18.22 2.12 8.58
N ALA A 159 -18.01 3.04 9.53
CA ALA A 159 -18.60 4.36 9.46
C ALA A 159 -18.05 5.15 8.27
N ALA A 160 -16.71 5.11 8.06
CA ALA A 160 -16.07 5.72 6.90
C ALA A 160 -16.51 5.06 5.58
N ALA A 161 -16.63 3.72 5.54
CA ALA A 161 -17.14 3.02 4.36
C ALA A 161 -18.56 3.44 3.99
N ASN A 162 -19.46 3.54 4.98
CA ASN A 162 -20.83 3.98 4.79
C ASN A 162 -20.91 5.45 4.33
N ALA A 163 -20.09 6.34 4.88
CA ALA A 163 -20.00 7.73 4.45
C ALA A 163 -19.57 7.85 2.98
N ALA A 164 -18.66 6.98 2.53
CA ALA A 164 -18.25 6.85 1.13
C ALA A 164 -19.28 6.07 0.25
N ARG A 165 -20.43 5.66 0.79
CA ARG A 165 -21.48 4.86 0.12
C ARG A 165 -20.97 3.52 -0.42
N LEU A 166 -19.97 2.93 0.25
CA LEU A 166 -19.40 1.64 -0.09
C LEU A 166 -20.03 0.53 0.77
N ARG A 167 -20.28 -0.63 0.15
CA ARG A 167 -20.75 -1.82 0.86
C ARG A 167 -19.65 -2.87 0.90
N ILE A 168 -19.21 -3.21 2.08
CA ILE A 168 -18.15 -4.21 2.29
C ILE A 168 -18.80 -5.56 2.55
N SER A 169 -18.39 -6.58 1.79
CA SER A 169 -18.90 -7.94 1.90
C SER A 169 -18.65 -8.53 3.30
N SER A 170 -19.63 -9.25 3.82
CA SER A 170 -19.51 -10.00 5.07
C SER A 170 -18.35 -11.02 5.07
N LYS A 171 -17.93 -11.49 3.89
CA LYS A 171 -16.75 -12.38 3.77
C LYS A 171 -15.46 -11.65 4.17
N LEU A 172 -15.30 -10.39 3.74
CA LEU A 172 -14.16 -9.57 4.11
C LEU A 172 -14.22 -9.19 5.58
N LEU A 173 -15.39 -8.78 6.07
CA LEU A 173 -15.59 -8.35 7.47
C LEU A 173 -15.30 -9.46 8.48
N ARG A 174 -15.63 -10.72 8.17
CA ARG A 174 -15.32 -11.85 9.08
C ARG A 174 -13.83 -12.09 9.32
N GLN A 175 -12.96 -11.59 8.43
CA GLN A 175 -11.51 -11.72 8.52
C GLN A 175 -10.84 -10.42 8.97
N SER A 176 -11.65 -9.42 9.34
CA SER A 176 -11.20 -8.08 9.68
C SER A 176 -11.57 -7.72 11.10
N GLU A 177 -10.81 -6.84 11.71
CA GLU A 177 -11.16 -6.17 12.95
C GLU A 177 -11.99 -4.92 12.61
N ILE A 178 -13.18 -4.80 13.18
CA ILE A 178 -14.01 -3.61 13.01
C ILE A 178 -13.58 -2.57 14.03
N VAL A 179 -13.19 -1.40 13.54
CA VAL A 179 -12.69 -0.29 14.37
C VAL A 179 -13.58 0.94 14.22
N GLY A 180 -13.60 1.76 15.26
CA GLY A 180 -14.23 3.09 15.24
C GLY A 180 -13.18 4.21 15.17
N PRO A 181 -13.61 5.47 15.05
CA PRO A 181 -12.71 6.61 15.09
C PRO A 181 -11.95 6.68 16.43
N LEU A 182 -10.73 7.19 16.40
CA LEU A 182 -9.98 7.49 17.62
C LEU A 182 -10.81 8.42 18.50
N ARG A 183 -11.10 8.00 19.74
CA ARG A 183 -11.66 8.91 20.73
C ARG A 183 -10.53 9.83 21.17
N VAL A 184 -10.67 11.10 20.85
CA VAL A 184 -9.86 12.14 21.49
C VAL A 184 -10.31 12.15 22.94
N GLN A 185 -9.46 11.75 23.87
CA GLN A 185 -9.69 11.98 25.29
C GLN A 185 -9.44 13.46 25.52
N GLU A 186 -10.51 14.21 25.79
CA GLU A 186 -10.45 15.58 26.30
C GLU A 186 -9.81 15.62 27.68
#